data_25816d6134adf3d6d65dca159778c036
#
_entry.id   25816d6134adf3d6d65dca159778c036
#
_cell.length_a   1.000
_cell.length_b   1.000
_cell.length_c   1.000
_cell.angle_alpha   90.00
_cell.angle_beta   90.00
_cell.angle_gamma   90.00
#
_symmetry.space_group_name_H-M   'P 1'
#
loop_
_entity.id
_entity.type
_entity.pdbx_description
1 polymer ?
#
loop_
_entity_poly.entity_id
_entity_poly.type
_entity_poly.pdbx_seq_one_letter_code
_entity_poly.pdbx_strand_id
1 'polypeptide(L)'
;MDSAGIDVVPRPVKLNDRQVDLPSRILELEKKSDRGCDICIQHVLPHMLDYNGRFKKNIILYATETDNFKRSIWAERINQMDEAWVINNEMKTCSEGIGVTIPIKVVPHACDVAKFKKEYEKIDVPNSEENFVFYTIGEFTRRKNLSTLIRAFHTEFSPEEPVSIMIKTNQYGISPEVCRNQVREMCLNVKTGLKLYPSTDDYIEDLIVTDYLPEEVVMSLHQSCDCFVMPSYGEAWCIPAFDAMGFGNTPICTDVGGMTDFLDDGGGILVKGRYEPVFGMVDTFNDLYTAGENWKSIDPISLQKAMRRVYNLWKTDDQKYHNMRQRGISSVENFSHRNIGNLARSILEDVN
;
A
#
# COMPACT_ATOMS: atom_id res chain seq x y z
N MET A 1 -9.71 11.28 -13.34
CA MET A 1 -10.08 11.74 -14.71
C MET A 1 -11.27 12.71 -14.68
N ASP A 2 -12.46 12.34 -14.20
CA ASP A 2 -13.63 13.23 -14.12
C ASP A 2 -13.33 14.57 -13.40
N SER A 3 -12.62 14.53 -12.26
CA SER A 3 -12.16 15.72 -11.51
C SER A 3 -11.27 16.68 -12.29
N ALA A 4 -10.65 16.22 -13.37
CA ALA A 4 -9.87 17.01 -14.30
C ALA A 4 -10.66 17.42 -15.56
N GLY A 5 -11.97 17.13 -15.61
CA GLY A 5 -12.87 17.47 -16.71
C GLY A 5 -12.71 16.60 -17.97
N ILE A 6 -12.11 15.41 -17.84
CA ILE A 6 -12.15 14.41 -18.91
C ILE A 6 -13.55 13.79 -18.92
N ASP A 7 -14.18 13.71 -20.10
CA ASP A 7 -15.45 13.02 -20.22
C ASP A 7 -15.24 11.51 -20.13
N VAL A 8 -15.67 10.93 -19.03
CA VAL A 8 -15.47 9.49 -18.73
C VAL A 8 -16.80 8.75 -18.62
N VAL A 9 -16.78 7.51 -19.06
CA VAL A 9 -17.91 6.59 -18.97
C VAL A 9 -17.40 5.29 -18.35
N PRO A 10 -17.50 5.12 -17.01
CA PRO A 10 -17.04 3.90 -16.36
C PRO A 10 -17.93 2.72 -16.73
N ARG A 11 -17.32 1.55 -16.77
CA ARG A 11 -18.01 0.26 -16.92
C ARG A 11 -17.45 -0.70 -15.86
N PRO A 12 -18.31 -1.29 -15.03
CA PRO A 12 -17.84 -2.18 -13.96
C PRO A 12 -17.26 -3.46 -14.53
N VAL A 13 -16.17 -3.91 -13.91
CA VAL A 13 -15.62 -5.25 -14.10
C VAL A 13 -15.83 -6.03 -12.80
N LYS A 14 -16.52 -7.16 -12.89
CA LYS A 14 -16.80 -8.01 -11.73
C LYS A 14 -15.56 -8.85 -11.41
N LEU A 15 -14.87 -8.52 -10.35
CA LEU A 15 -13.70 -9.27 -9.87
C LEU A 15 -14.07 -10.31 -8.80
N ASN A 16 -15.15 -10.09 -8.06
CA ASN A 16 -15.68 -11.00 -7.03
C ASN A 16 -17.18 -10.74 -6.82
N ASP A 17 -17.81 -11.47 -5.91
CA ASP A 17 -19.25 -11.34 -5.60
C ASP A 17 -19.54 -10.32 -4.48
N ARG A 18 -18.55 -9.58 -4.01
CA ARG A 18 -18.73 -8.58 -2.96
C ARG A 18 -19.51 -7.39 -3.48
N GLN A 19 -20.61 -7.08 -2.83
CA GLN A 19 -21.36 -5.85 -3.09
C GLN A 19 -20.73 -4.70 -2.28
N VAL A 20 -20.54 -3.56 -2.92
CA VAL A 20 -20.07 -2.33 -2.30
C VAL A 20 -20.97 -1.19 -2.73
N ASP A 21 -21.21 -0.25 -1.81
CA ASP A 21 -21.91 0.99 -2.13
C ASP A 21 -20.99 1.87 -2.97
N LEU A 22 -21.48 2.26 -4.15
CA LEU A 22 -20.75 3.14 -5.06
C LEU A 22 -21.12 4.60 -4.81
N PRO A 23 -20.16 5.53 -4.88
CA PRO A 23 -20.44 6.96 -4.86
C PRO A 23 -21.46 7.34 -5.94
N SER A 24 -22.40 8.21 -5.60
CA SER A 24 -23.48 8.68 -6.51
C SER A 24 -22.94 9.19 -7.84
N ARG A 25 -21.79 9.86 -7.82
CA ARG A 25 -21.13 10.35 -9.03
C ARG A 25 -20.74 9.24 -10.00
N ILE A 26 -20.26 8.11 -9.53
CA ILE A 26 -19.92 6.95 -10.38
C ILE A 26 -21.20 6.41 -11.03
N LEU A 27 -22.27 6.24 -10.24
CA LEU A 27 -23.57 5.78 -10.76
C LEU A 27 -24.18 6.72 -11.82
N GLU A 28 -23.96 8.03 -11.69
CA GLU A 28 -24.34 9.01 -12.71
C GLU A 28 -23.55 8.83 -14.01
N LEU A 29 -22.22 8.67 -13.89
CA LEU A 29 -21.34 8.48 -15.04
C LEU A 29 -21.60 7.17 -15.77
N GLU A 30 -21.95 6.10 -15.09
CA GLU A 30 -22.30 4.80 -15.69
C GLU A 30 -23.55 4.87 -16.58
N LYS A 31 -24.47 5.83 -16.34
CA LYS A 31 -25.68 6.05 -17.16
C LYS A 31 -25.36 6.66 -18.51
N LYS A 32 -24.16 7.24 -18.69
CA LYS A 32 -23.78 7.84 -19.98
C LYS A 32 -23.60 6.77 -21.06
N SER A 33 -23.82 7.18 -22.30
CA SER A 33 -23.49 6.35 -23.46
C SER A 33 -21.99 6.40 -23.74
N ASP A 34 -21.40 5.26 -24.04
CA ASP A 34 -20.03 5.14 -24.52
C ASP A 34 -19.87 5.29 -26.03
N ARG A 35 -20.98 5.65 -26.73
CA ARG A 35 -20.93 5.98 -28.16
C ARG A 35 -20.15 7.27 -28.37
N GLY A 36 -19.12 7.20 -29.25
CA GLY A 36 -18.23 8.34 -29.51
C GLY A 36 -17.03 8.43 -28.56
N CYS A 37 -16.86 7.50 -27.61
CA CYS A 37 -15.61 7.38 -26.90
C CYS A 37 -14.52 6.85 -27.83
N ASP A 38 -13.39 7.55 -27.88
CA ASP A 38 -12.24 7.19 -28.72
C ASP A 38 -11.24 6.28 -27.99
N ILE A 39 -11.21 6.33 -26.66
CA ILE A 39 -10.20 5.66 -25.83
C ILE A 39 -10.88 4.70 -24.85
N CYS A 40 -10.36 3.48 -24.77
CA CYS A 40 -10.73 2.50 -23.76
C CYS A 40 -9.56 2.30 -22.79
N ILE A 41 -9.80 2.51 -21.50
CA ILE A 41 -8.81 2.22 -20.44
C ILE A 41 -9.33 1.05 -19.62
N GLN A 42 -8.59 -0.05 -19.58
CA GLN A 42 -8.93 -1.24 -18.81
C GLN A 42 -8.05 -1.31 -17.57
N HIS A 43 -8.65 -1.18 -16.38
CA HIS A 43 -7.97 -1.37 -15.11
C HIS A 43 -8.27 -2.79 -14.61
N VAL A 44 -7.52 -3.75 -15.08
CA VAL A 44 -7.70 -5.17 -14.82
C VAL A 44 -6.33 -5.87 -14.74
N LEU A 45 -6.34 -7.13 -14.29
CA LEU A 45 -5.15 -7.98 -14.39
C LEU A 45 -4.87 -8.31 -15.87
N PRO A 46 -3.62 -8.31 -16.34
CA PRO A 46 -3.30 -8.44 -17.77
C PRO A 46 -3.85 -9.68 -18.48
N HIS A 47 -4.08 -10.79 -17.77
CA HIS A 47 -4.71 -11.98 -18.39
C HIS A 47 -6.21 -11.77 -18.69
N MET A 48 -6.84 -10.73 -18.15
CA MET A 48 -8.25 -10.37 -18.39
C MET A 48 -8.43 -9.35 -19.51
N LEU A 49 -7.34 -8.89 -20.14
CA LEU A 49 -7.40 -7.89 -21.19
C LEU A 49 -8.12 -8.38 -22.45
N ASP A 50 -8.90 -7.48 -23.04
CA ASP A 50 -9.57 -7.69 -24.31
C ASP A 50 -9.39 -6.44 -25.20
N TYR A 51 -8.66 -6.58 -26.32
CA TYR A 51 -8.48 -5.50 -27.27
C TYR A 51 -9.78 -5.23 -28.02
N ASN A 52 -10.28 -4.02 -27.92
CA ASN A 52 -11.57 -3.66 -28.53
C ASN A 52 -11.34 -2.67 -29.71
N GLY A 53 -11.39 -3.19 -30.92
CA GLY A 53 -11.19 -2.42 -32.16
C GLY A 53 -12.26 -1.33 -32.45
N ARG A 54 -13.29 -1.18 -31.61
CA ARG A 54 -14.22 -0.07 -31.67
C ARG A 54 -13.58 1.25 -31.22
N PHE A 55 -12.58 1.18 -30.35
CA PHE A 55 -11.86 2.35 -29.85
C PHE A 55 -10.62 2.61 -30.69
N LYS A 56 -10.25 3.87 -30.85
CA LYS A 56 -9.03 4.28 -31.54
C LYS A 56 -7.78 3.91 -30.76
N LYS A 57 -7.89 3.87 -29.42
CA LYS A 57 -6.79 3.55 -28.52
C LYS A 57 -7.28 2.69 -27.35
N ASN A 58 -6.56 1.60 -27.09
CA ASN A 58 -6.77 0.71 -25.96
C ASN A 58 -5.58 0.83 -24.99
N ILE A 59 -5.84 1.23 -23.76
CA ILE A 59 -4.85 1.43 -22.71
C ILE A 59 -5.10 0.41 -21.60
N ILE A 60 -4.04 -0.23 -21.11
CA ILE A 60 -4.11 -0.99 -19.88
C ILE A 60 -3.57 -0.16 -18.72
N LEU A 61 -4.27 -0.20 -17.57
CA LEU A 61 -3.74 0.20 -16.27
C LEU A 61 -3.63 -1.04 -15.38
N TYR A 62 -2.43 -1.38 -14.93
CA TYR A 62 -2.18 -2.58 -14.12
C TYR A 62 -1.18 -2.33 -13.00
N ALA A 63 -1.11 -3.28 -12.07
CA ALA A 63 -0.22 -3.25 -10.92
C ALA A 63 0.51 -4.59 -10.75
N THR A 64 1.77 -4.54 -10.32
CA THR A 64 2.59 -5.68 -9.91
C THR A 64 3.36 -5.34 -8.63
N GLU A 65 3.83 -6.34 -7.92
CA GLU A 65 4.49 -6.19 -6.62
C GLU A 65 5.81 -6.96 -6.53
N THR A 66 6.30 -7.43 -7.69
CA THR A 66 7.58 -8.14 -7.85
C THR A 66 8.40 -7.49 -8.96
N ASP A 67 9.67 -7.85 -9.06
CA ASP A 67 10.60 -7.28 -10.06
C ASP A 67 10.35 -7.75 -11.49
N ASN A 68 9.54 -8.80 -11.69
CA ASN A 68 9.20 -9.30 -13.01
C ASN A 68 7.97 -10.22 -12.98
N PHE A 69 7.44 -10.54 -14.17
CA PHE A 69 6.38 -11.52 -14.39
C PHE A 69 6.66 -12.37 -15.65
N LYS A 70 7.94 -12.74 -15.86
CA LYS A 70 8.42 -13.43 -17.07
C LYS A 70 7.77 -14.79 -17.30
N ARG A 71 7.27 -15.45 -16.27
CA ARG A 71 6.61 -16.76 -16.37
C ARG A 71 5.15 -16.66 -16.75
N SER A 72 4.56 -15.48 -16.62
CA SER A 72 3.17 -15.21 -16.96
C SER A 72 3.01 -14.78 -18.41
N ILE A 73 1.83 -14.97 -18.97
CA ILE A 73 1.42 -14.44 -20.28
C ILE A 73 1.23 -12.91 -20.26
N TRP A 74 1.48 -12.25 -19.14
CA TRP A 74 1.15 -10.84 -18.95
C TRP A 74 1.85 -9.92 -19.95
N ALA A 75 3.16 -10.11 -20.18
CA ALA A 75 3.88 -9.28 -21.15
C ALA A 75 3.28 -9.39 -22.56
N GLU A 76 2.91 -10.61 -22.98
CA GLU A 76 2.25 -10.85 -24.27
C GLU A 76 0.89 -10.14 -24.34
N ARG A 77 0.08 -10.25 -23.30
CA ARG A 77 -1.25 -9.62 -23.23
C ARG A 77 -1.16 -8.09 -23.22
N ILE A 78 -0.22 -7.53 -22.45
CA ILE A 78 0.04 -6.10 -22.42
C ILE A 78 0.44 -5.59 -23.81
N ASN A 79 1.31 -6.29 -24.51
CA ASN A 79 1.76 -5.92 -25.85
C ASN A 79 0.67 -5.98 -26.94
N GLN A 80 -0.49 -6.52 -26.65
CA GLN A 80 -1.66 -6.44 -27.55
C GLN A 80 -2.38 -5.10 -27.48
N MET A 81 -2.10 -4.27 -26.47
CA MET A 81 -2.67 -2.94 -26.29
C MET A 81 -1.85 -1.86 -27.00
N ASP A 82 -2.38 -0.66 -27.09
CA ASP A 82 -1.68 0.48 -27.73
C ASP A 82 -0.76 1.21 -26.75
N GLU A 83 -1.08 1.20 -25.45
CA GLU A 83 -0.31 1.86 -24.41
C GLU A 83 -0.54 1.17 -23.05
N ALA A 84 0.46 1.20 -22.18
CA ALA A 84 0.37 0.71 -20.81
C ALA A 84 0.54 1.87 -19.80
N TRP A 85 -0.31 1.88 -18.78
CA TRP A 85 -0.16 2.74 -17.62
C TRP A 85 0.19 1.90 -16.40
N VAL A 86 1.19 2.35 -15.67
CA VAL A 86 1.65 1.74 -14.42
C VAL A 86 1.64 2.78 -13.30
N ILE A 87 1.53 2.34 -12.07
CA ILE A 87 1.28 3.27 -10.95
C ILE A 87 2.55 3.80 -10.28
N ASN A 88 3.74 3.25 -10.60
CA ASN A 88 5.02 3.72 -10.09
C ASN A 88 6.18 3.48 -11.07
N ASN A 89 7.32 4.13 -10.80
CA ASN A 89 8.50 4.07 -11.67
C ASN A 89 9.21 2.70 -11.66
N GLU A 90 9.22 1.98 -10.53
CA GLU A 90 9.79 0.63 -10.45
C GLU A 90 9.06 -0.33 -11.38
N MET A 91 7.72 -0.29 -11.39
CA MET A 91 6.91 -1.09 -12.31
C MET A 91 7.19 -0.79 -13.79
N LYS A 92 7.39 0.49 -14.14
CA LYS A 92 7.79 0.85 -15.52
C LYS A 92 9.10 0.17 -15.89
N THR A 93 10.12 0.33 -15.06
CA THR A 93 11.45 -0.26 -15.29
C THR A 93 11.37 -1.79 -15.37
N CYS A 94 10.64 -2.43 -14.47
CA CYS A 94 10.44 -3.88 -14.47
C CYS A 94 9.75 -4.35 -15.77
N SER A 95 8.68 -3.67 -16.17
CA SER A 95 7.91 -4.04 -17.36
C SER A 95 8.71 -3.90 -18.65
N GLU A 96 9.50 -2.82 -18.81
CA GLU A 96 10.43 -2.64 -19.92
C GLU A 96 11.49 -3.76 -19.95
N GLY A 97 12.02 -4.13 -18.78
CA GLY A 97 13.05 -5.16 -18.62
C GLY A 97 12.60 -6.59 -18.94
N ILE A 98 11.31 -6.85 -19.00
CA ILE A 98 10.73 -8.19 -19.27
C ILE A 98 10.06 -8.33 -20.62
N GLY A 99 10.14 -7.32 -21.48
CA GLY A 99 9.67 -7.40 -22.85
C GLY A 99 8.30 -6.77 -23.11
N VAL A 100 7.84 -5.88 -22.26
CA VAL A 100 6.75 -4.96 -22.62
C VAL A 100 7.33 -3.91 -23.59
N THR A 101 6.84 -3.89 -24.82
CA THR A 101 7.41 -3.09 -25.93
C THR A 101 6.54 -1.89 -26.32
N ILE A 102 5.28 -1.85 -25.90
CA ILE A 102 4.39 -0.70 -26.11
C ILE A 102 4.80 0.47 -25.21
N PRO A 103 4.41 1.72 -25.53
CA PRO A 103 4.69 2.87 -24.66
C PRO A 103 4.16 2.67 -23.24
N ILE A 104 5.01 2.92 -22.25
CA ILE A 104 4.63 2.82 -20.82
C ILE A 104 4.65 4.22 -20.20
N LYS A 105 3.52 4.61 -19.58
CA LYS A 105 3.36 5.86 -18.83
C LYS A 105 3.20 5.56 -17.35
N VAL A 106 3.79 6.39 -16.50
CA VAL A 106 3.55 6.32 -15.05
C VAL A 106 2.38 7.23 -14.71
N VAL A 107 1.30 6.64 -14.21
CA VAL A 107 0.10 7.34 -13.73
C VAL A 107 -0.14 6.89 -12.29
N PRO A 108 0.37 7.64 -11.30
CA PRO A 108 0.30 7.27 -9.89
C PRO A 108 -1.15 7.07 -9.40
N HIS A 109 -1.27 6.33 -8.30
CA HIS A 109 -2.56 6.15 -7.66
C HIS A 109 -3.10 7.49 -7.16
N ALA A 110 -4.32 7.85 -7.56
CA ALA A 110 -4.98 9.08 -7.15
C ALA A 110 -5.72 8.90 -5.82
N CYS A 111 -5.74 9.94 -5.00
CA CYS A 111 -6.37 9.93 -3.69
C CYS A 111 -7.35 11.08 -3.49
N ASP A 112 -8.41 10.84 -2.71
CA ASP A 112 -9.22 11.91 -2.14
C ASP A 112 -8.50 12.52 -0.93
N VAL A 113 -7.75 13.59 -1.18
CA VAL A 113 -6.98 14.28 -0.13
C VAL A 113 -7.86 15.03 0.87
N ALA A 114 -9.16 15.21 0.58
CA ALA A 114 -10.08 15.84 1.54
C ALA A 114 -10.29 14.99 2.79
N LYS A 115 -10.12 13.66 2.68
CA LYS A 115 -10.22 12.75 3.82
C LYS A 115 -9.22 13.07 4.92
N PHE A 116 -8.03 13.60 4.59
CA PHE A 116 -7.02 13.95 5.59
C PHE A 116 -7.32 15.23 6.38
N LYS A 117 -8.27 16.04 5.92
CA LYS A 117 -8.72 17.28 6.58
C LYS A 117 -9.96 17.07 7.43
N LYS A 118 -10.56 15.87 7.36
CA LYS A 118 -11.74 15.50 8.14
C LYS A 118 -11.29 15.04 9.53
N GLU A 119 -12.03 15.47 10.55
CA GLU A 119 -11.90 14.91 11.89
C GLU A 119 -12.71 13.61 11.98
N TYR A 120 -12.07 12.58 12.50
CA TYR A 120 -12.70 11.29 12.77
C TYR A 120 -12.78 11.06 14.26
N GLU A 121 -13.76 10.28 14.70
CA GLU A 121 -13.86 9.89 16.09
C GLU A 121 -12.64 9.06 16.50
N LYS A 122 -11.90 9.52 17.51
CA LYS A 122 -10.71 8.80 17.98
C LYS A 122 -11.10 7.43 18.53
N ILE A 123 -10.33 6.43 18.14
CA ILE A 123 -10.45 5.08 18.69
C ILE A 123 -9.64 5.03 19.98
N ASP A 124 -10.21 4.43 20.99
CA ASP A 124 -9.48 4.11 22.21
C ASP A 124 -8.46 3.01 21.93
N VAL A 125 -7.21 3.43 21.74
CA VAL A 125 -6.06 2.53 21.64
C VAL A 125 -5.46 2.44 23.04
N PRO A 126 -5.39 1.26 23.67
CA PRO A 126 -4.87 1.11 25.01
C PRO A 126 -3.53 1.81 25.20
N ASN A 127 -3.43 2.65 26.24
CA ASN A 127 -2.26 3.43 26.60
C ASN A 127 -1.78 4.46 25.56
N SER A 128 -2.57 4.80 24.54
CA SER A 128 -2.15 5.77 23.48
C SER A 128 -1.96 7.20 24.00
N GLU A 129 -2.52 7.56 25.15
CA GLU A 129 -2.30 8.88 25.77
C GLU A 129 -0.88 9.05 26.33
N GLU A 130 -0.24 7.95 26.74
CA GLU A 130 1.08 7.93 27.38
C GLU A 130 2.16 7.34 26.46
N ASN A 131 1.76 6.44 25.55
CA ASN A 131 2.65 5.67 24.72
C ASN A 131 2.70 6.19 23.27
N PHE A 132 3.88 6.14 22.69
CA PHE A 132 4.06 6.28 21.24
C PHE A 132 3.61 4.99 20.54
N VAL A 133 2.62 5.09 19.66
CA VAL A 133 1.98 3.93 19.04
C VAL A 133 2.54 3.67 17.65
N PHE A 134 3.33 2.62 17.52
CA PHE A 134 3.65 2.03 16.21
C PHE A 134 2.46 1.19 15.73
N TYR A 135 2.16 1.24 14.42
CA TYR A 135 1.05 0.44 13.91
C TYR A 135 1.26 0.00 12.46
N THR A 136 0.54 -1.04 12.07
CA THR A 136 0.46 -1.50 10.69
C THR A 136 -0.99 -1.81 10.31
N ILE A 137 -1.32 -1.59 9.03
CA ILE A 137 -2.62 -1.93 8.44
C ILE A 137 -2.36 -2.67 7.14
N GLY A 138 -2.83 -3.89 7.01
CA GLY A 138 -2.65 -4.67 5.79
C GLY A 138 -3.26 -6.06 5.88
N GLU A 139 -3.37 -6.75 4.75
CA GLU A 139 -3.83 -8.13 4.72
C GLU A 139 -2.78 -9.06 5.34
N PHE A 140 -3.24 -10.09 6.05
CA PHE A 140 -2.37 -11.10 6.65
C PHE A 140 -1.87 -12.07 5.60
N THR A 141 -0.83 -11.65 4.87
CA THR A 141 -0.16 -12.43 3.83
C THR A 141 1.35 -12.43 4.06
N ARG A 142 2.02 -13.43 3.49
CA ARG A 142 3.48 -13.53 3.53
C ARG A 142 4.15 -12.25 3.03
N ARG A 143 3.63 -11.65 1.96
CA ARG A 143 4.16 -10.45 1.32
C ARG A 143 4.25 -9.24 2.27
N LYS A 144 3.32 -9.10 3.21
CA LYS A 144 3.31 -7.98 4.19
C LYS A 144 4.37 -8.12 5.28
N ASN A 145 5.00 -9.29 5.41
CA ASN A 145 6.17 -9.51 6.27
C ASN A 145 5.98 -9.10 7.74
N LEU A 146 4.80 -9.34 8.28
CA LEU A 146 4.43 -8.97 9.65
C LEU A 146 5.39 -9.52 10.70
N SER A 147 5.91 -10.73 10.50
CA SER A 147 6.87 -11.35 11.44
C SER A 147 8.15 -10.55 11.63
N THR A 148 8.63 -9.87 10.58
CA THR A 148 9.81 -8.99 10.68
C THR A 148 9.49 -7.72 11.46
N LEU A 149 8.29 -7.14 11.32
CA LEU A 149 7.85 -6.02 12.14
C LEU A 149 7.83 -6.39 13.63
N ILE A 150 7.13 -7.48 13.97
CA ILE A 150 7.02 -7.96 15.37
C ILE A 150 8.40 -8.21 15.97
N ARG A 151 9.27 -8.90 15.20
CA ARG A 151 10.64 -9.16 15.62
C ARG A 151 11.44 -7.87 15.85
N ALA A 152 11.37 -6.91 14.92
CA ALA A 152 12.09 -5.65 15.03
C ALA A 152 11.62 -4.83 16.24
N PHE A 153 10.30 -4.75 16.45
CA PHE A 153 9.71 -4.02 17.57
C PHE A 153 10.16 -4.60 18.91
N HIS A 154 9.94 -5.89 19.15
CA HIS A 154 10.29 -6.53 20.43
C HIS A 154 11.78 -6.70 20.67
N THR A 155 12.63 -6.57 19.66
CA THR A 155 14.09 -6.52 19.84
C THR A 155 14.55 -5.11 20.23
N GLU A 156 13.85 -4.08 19.75
CA GLU A 156 14.27 -2.68 19.90
C GLU A 156 13.76 -2.05 21.20
N PHE A 157 12.52 -2.36 21.60
CA PHE A 157 11.86 -1.69 22.72
C PHE A 157 11.68 -2.63 23.93
N SER A 158 11.99 -2.08 25.12
CA SER A 158 11.76 -2.77 26.37
C SER A 158 10.37 -2.48 26.93
N PRO A 159 9.81 -3.36 27.79
CA PRO A 159 8.51 -3.17 28.42
C PRO A 159 8.37 -1.92 29.30
N GLU A 160 9.50 -1.35 29.74
CA GLU A 160 9.51 -0.13 30.56
C GLU A 160 9.44 1.16 29.73
N GLU A 161 9.56 1.06 28.39
CA GLU A 161 9.45 2.22 27.51
C GLU A 161 7.99 2.51 27.19
N PRO A 162 7.57 3.79 27.14
CA PRO A 162 6.20 4.16 26.80
C PRO A 162 5.95 4.03 25.27
N VAL A 163 5.86 2.79 24.82
CA VAL A 163 5.60 2.44 23.42
C VAL A 163 4.57 1.32 23.32
N SER A 164 3.79 1.31 22.26
CA SER A 164 2.82 0.26 21.94
C SER A 164 2.95 -0.15 20.48
N ILE A 165 2.49 -1.36 20.14
CA ILE A 165 2.36 -1.83 18.77
C ILE A 165 0.92 -2.27 18.50
N MET A 166 0.30 -1.73 17.44
CA MET A 166 -1.02 -2.14 16.98
C MET A 166 -0.94 -2.79 15.60
N ILE A 167 -1.54 -3.95 15.48
CA ILE A 167 -1.58 -4.77 14.26
C ILE A 167 -3.02 -4.86 13.80
N LYS A 168 -3.39 -4.02 12.82
CA LYS A 168 -4.66 -4.13 12.12
C LYS A 168 -4.45 -4.98 10.88
N THR A 169 -5.02 -6.18 10.90
CA THR A 169 -4.92 -7.11 9.79
C THR A 169 -6.19 -7.92 9.60
N ASN A 170 -6.35 -8.53 8.46
CA ASN A 170 -7.41 -9.48 8.14
C ASN A 170 -6.94 -10.33 6.97
N GLN A 171 -7.56 -11.45 6.72
CA GLN A 171 -7.27 -12.29 5.56
C GLN A 171 -8.57 -12.65 4.83
N TYR A 172 -8.53 -12.56 3.50
CA TYR A 172 -9.68 -12.95 2.68
C TYR A 172 -9.98 -14.45 2.86
N GLY A 173 -11.26 -14.78 3.00
CA GLY A 173 -11.70 -16.18 3.08
C GLY A 173 -11.62 -16.83 4.46
N ILE A 174 -11.11 -16.14 5.49
CA ILE A 174 -11.12 -16.64 6.88
C ILE A 174 -11.85 -15.68 7.83
N SER A 175 -12.37 -16.23 8.95
CA SER A 175 -13.04 -15.39 9.93
C SER A 175 -12.04 -14.52 10.71
N PRO A 176 -12.49 -13.36 11.25
CA PRO A 176 -11.65 -12.51 12.11
C PRO A 176 -11.04 -13.27 13.28
N GLU A 177 -11.77 -14.19 13.91
CA GLU A 177 -11.29 -15.00 15.02
C GLU A 177 -10.14 -15.92 14.62
N VAL A 178 -10.27 -16.62 13.50
CA VAL A 178 -9.22 -17.50 12.96
C VAL A 178 -7.98 -16.68 12.61
N CYS A 179 -8.16 -15.55 11.93
CA CYS A 179 -7.05 -14.63 11.63
C CYS A 179 -6.36 -14.16 12.91
N ARG A 180 -7.12 -13.76 13.94
CA ARG A 180 -6.58 -13.33 15.24
C ARG A 180 -5.72 -14.40 15.90
N ASN A 181 -6.19 -15.64 15.87
CA ASN A 181 -5.43 -16.75 16.47
C ASN A 181 -4.12 -17.02 15.71
N GLN A 182 -4.13 -16.96 14.38
CA GLN A 182 -2.91 -17.11 13.57
C GLN A 182 -1.90 -15.97 13.83
N VAL A 183 -2.37 -14.72 13.94
CA VAL A 183 -1.49 -13.57 14.25
C VAL A 183 -0.93 -13.69 15.66
N ARG A 184 -1.75 -14.07 16.66
CA ARG A 184 -1.27 -14.34 18.03
C ARG A 184 -0.22 -15.42 18.07
N GLU A 185 -0.44 -16.52 17.37
CA GLU A 185 0.56 -17.60 17.26
C GLU A 185 1.87 -17.10 16.65
N MET A 186 1.80 -16.28 15.59
CA MET A 186 2.99 -15.65 15.01
C MET A 186 3.72 -14.75 16.04
N CYS A 187 3.01 -13.92 16.79
CA CYS A 187 3.59 -13.07 17.84
C CYS A 187 4.29 -13.93 18.92
N LEU A 188 3.62 -14.97 19.42
CA LEU A 188 4.18 -15.89 20.40
C LEU A 188 5.43 -16.62 19.88
N ASN A 189 5.40 -17.10 18.64
CA ASN A 189 6.54 -17.76 18.01
C ASN A 189 7.74 -16.82 17.87
N VAL A 190 7.51 -15.55 17.52
CA VAL A 190 8.58 -14.54 17.47
C VAL A 190 9.14 -14.29 18.86
N LYS A 191 8.31 -14.00 19.88
CA LYS A 191 8.74 -13.74 21.26
C LYS A 191 9.53 -14.93 21.84
N THR A 192 9.01 -16.14 21.64
CA THR A 192 9.71 -17.39 22.04
C THR A 192 11.05 -17.54 21.34
N GLY A 193 11.13 -17.19 20.04
CA GLY A 193 12.38 -17.26 19.28
C GLY A 193 13.41 -16.21 19.67
N LEU A 194 12.98 -15.04 20.15
CA LEU A 194 13.86 -13.95 20.60
C LEU A 194 14.58 -14.26 21.92
N LYS A 195 13.92 -14.92 22.85
CA LYS A 195 14.47 -15.31 24.16
C LYS A 195 15.08 -14.14 24.97
N LEU A 196 14.49 -12.93 24.84
CA LEU A 196 14.96 -11.75 25.57
C LEU A 196 14.46 -11.74 27.02
N TYR A 197 13.31 -12.36 27.28
CA TYR A 197 12.70 -12.45 28.61
C TYR A 197 12.36 -13.90 28.95
N PRO A 198 12.20 -14.23 30.26
CA PRO A 198 11.86 -15.57 30.72
C PRO A 198 10.51 -16.07 30.25
N SER A 199 9.51 -15.17 30.16
CA SER A 199 8.17 -15.45 29.68
C SER A 199 7.82 -14.60 28.48
N THR A 200 6.94 -15.08 27.60
CA THR A 200 6.33 -14.29 26.52
C THR A 200 5.42 -13.17 27.05
N ASP A 201 4.92 -13.30 28.29
CA ASP A 201 4.09 -12.30 28.96
C ASP A 201 4.91 -11.11 29.49
N ASP A 202 6.23 -11.25 29.56
CA ASP A 202 7.15 -10.17 29.97
C ASP A 202 7.46 -9.19 28.81
N TYR A 203 7.00 -9.49 27.59
CA TYR A 203 7.11 -8.57 26.45
C TYR A 203 5.97 -7.56 26.45
N ILE A 204 6.15 -6.46 25.70
CA ILE A 204 5.04 -5.53 25.37
C ILE A 204 3.90 -6.32 24.72
N GLU A 205 2.65 -5.98 25.08
CA GLU A 205 1.46 -6.61 24.49
C GLU A 205 1.31 -6.21 23.01
N ASP A 206 0.97 -7.20 22.15
CA ASP A 206 0.60 -6.95 20.76
C ASP A 206 -0.91 -6.65 20.67
N LEU A 207 -1.29 -5.42 20.32
CA LEU A 207 -2.69 -5.03 20.14
C LEU A 207 -3.16 -5.51 18.76
N ILE A 208 -3.99 -6.55 18.71
CA ILE A 208 -4.37 -7.22 17.46
C ILE A 208 -5.84 -6.94 17.15
N VAL A 209 -6.10 -6.32 15.99
CA VAL A 209 -7.43 -6.02 15.43
C VAL A 209 -7.59 -6.73 14.09
N THR A 210 -8.52 -7.69 14.00
CA THR A 210 -8.72 -8.52 12.80
C THR A 210 -10.10 -8.35 12.16
N ASP A 211 -10.99 -7.59 12.77
CA ASP A 211 -12.32 -7.33 12.25
C ASP A 211 -12.26 -6.51 10.95
N TYR A 212 -13.21 -6.73 10.03
CA TYR A 212 -13.39 -5.83 8.90
C TYR A 212 -14.01 -4.52 9.39
N LEU A 213 -13.25 -3.45 9.28
CA LEU A 213 -13.64 -2.14 9.76
C LEU A 213 -14.17 -1.29 8.60
N PRO A 214 -15.20 -0.44 8.82
CA PRO A 214 -15.57 0.62 7.91
C PRO A 214 -14.39 1.56 7.63
N GLU A 215 -14.38 2.21 6.46
CA GLU A 215 -13.28 3.11 6.06
C GLU A 215 -13.07 4.24 7.07
N GLU A 216 -14.15 4.82 7.61
CA GLU A 216 -14.05 5.88 8.63
C GLU A 216 -13.33 5.42 9.90
N VAL A 217 -13.56 4.17 10.32
CA VAL A 217 -12.86 3.58 11.47
C VAL A 217 -11.39 3.32 11.16
N VAL A 218 -11.06 2.94 9.92
CA VAL A 218 -9.64 2.82 9.47
C VAL A 218 -8.96 4.19 9.47
N MET A 219 -9.66 5.25 9.04
CA MET A 219 -9.13 6.62 9.10
C MET A 219 -8.93 7.08 10.55
N SER A 220 -9.86 6.70 11.46
CA SER A 220 -9.72 6.94 12.90
C SER A 220 -8.47 6.28 13.49
N LEU A 221 -8.12 5.06 13.05
CA LEU A 221 -6.88 4.38 13.46
C LEU A 221 -5.64 5.21 13.09
N HIS A 222 -5.60 5.76 11.88
CA HIS A 222 -4.50 6.64 11.49
C HIS A 222 -4.42 7.89 12.38
N GLN A 223 -5.54 8.47 12.80
CA GLN A 223 -5.54 9.64 13.70
C GLN A 223 -5.21 9.31 15.17
N SER A 224 -5.34 8.03 15.56
CA SER A 224 -5.13 7.57 16.94
C SER A 224 -3.74 6.97 17.18
N CYS A 225 -2.90 6.86 16.16
CA CYS A 225 -1.57 6.27 16.22
C CYS A 225 -0.51 7.22 15.68
N ASP A 226 0.79 6.94 15.93
CA ASP A 226 1.87 7.88 15.68
C ASP A 226 2.77 7.51 14.50
N CYS A 227 3.13 6.25 14.34
CA CYS A 227 4.10 5.81 13.34
C CYS A 227 3.65 4.53 12.64
N PHE A 228 3.37 4.64 11.35
CA PHE A 228 3.02 3.49 10.51
C PHE A 228 4.27 2.69 10.10
N VAL A 229 4.22 1.36 10.16
CA VAL A 229 5.34 0.52 9.76
C VAL A 229 4.89 -0.57 8.81
N MET A 230 5.50 -0.64 7.62
CA MET A 230 5.19 -1.64 6.59
C MET A 230 6.47 -2.22 5.98
N PRO A 231 6.97 -3.36 6.51
CA PRO A 231 8.16 -4.02 6.00
C PRO A 231 7.85 -4.99 4.86
N SER A 232 6.87 -4.66 4.00
CA SER A 232 6.46 -5.51 2.88
C SER A 232 7.62 -5.87 1.99
N TYR A 233 7.59 -7.07 1.43
CA TYR A 233 8.54 -7.51 0.41
C TYR A 233 8.30 -6.83 -0.95
N GLY A 234 7.05 -6.47 -1.26
CA GLY A 234 6.66 -5.82 -2.50
C GLY A 234 5.32 -5.09 -2.35
N GLU A 235 5.20 -3.93 -2.98
CA GLU A 235 4.00 -3.09 -3.00
C GLU A 235 3.88 -2.37 -4.33
N ALA A 236 2.69 -2.37 -4.89
CA ALA A 236 2.43 -1.53 -6.04
C ALA A 236 2.28 -0.05 -5.64
N TRP A 237 1.54 0.25 -4.54
CA TRP A 237 1.39 1.62 -4.01
C TRP A 237 1.51 1.68 -2.48
N CYS A 238 0.90 0.76 -1.75
CA CYS A 238 0.74 0.78 -0.30
C CYS A 238 -0.16 1.92 0.20
N ILE A 239 -1.46 1.85 -0.12
CA ILE A 239 -2.46 2.85 0.31
C ILE A 239 -2.38 3.15 1.81
N PRO A 240 -2.25 2.18 2.74
CA PRO A 240 -2.18 2.49 4.17
C PRO A 240 -0.97 3.33 4.58
N ALA A 241 0.20 3.16 3.93
CA ALA A 241 1.37 4.00 4.19
C ALA A 241 1.15 5.43 3.66
N PHE A 242 0.53 5.54 2.49
CA PHE A 242 0.16 6.83 1.91
C PHE A 242 -0.86 7.56 2.79
N ASP A 243 -1.87 6.86 3.29
CA ASP A 243 -2.88 7.42 4.19
C ASP A 243 -2.25 7.86 5.52
N ALA A 244 -1.37 7.04 6.11
CA ALA A 244 -0.61 7.41 7.30
C ALA A 244 0.16 8.72 7.10
N MET A 245 0.84 8.88 5.97
CA MET A 245 1.55 10.11 5.62
C MET A 245 0.59 11.31 5.53
N GLY A 246 -0.58 11.14 4.93
CA GLY A 246 -1.60 12.18 4.80
C GLY A 246 -2.18 12.64 6.14
N PHE A 247 -2.28 11.74 7.12
CA PHE A 247 -2.65 12.08 8.51
C PHE A 247 -1.48 12.64 9.34
N GLY A 248 -0.31 12.77 8.76
CA GLY A 248 0.87 13.30 9.44
C GLY A 248 1.59 12.27 10.32
N ASN A 249 1.28 10.99 10.20
CA ASN A 249 2.11 9.95 10.76
C ASN A 249 3.37 9.78 9.92
N THR A 250 4.42 9.23 10.51
CA THR A 250 5.67 9.02 9.79
C THR A 250 5.75 7.57 9.35
N PRO A 251 5.51 7.23 8.05
CA PRO A 251 5.65 5.85 7.60
C PRO A 251 7.10 5.39 7.59
N ILE A 252 7.34 4.15 8.04
CA ILE A 252 8.61 3.43 7.88
C ILE A 252 8.33 2.24 6.99
N CYS A 253 8.91 2.22 5.79
CA CYS A 253 8.59 1.21 4.78
C CYS A 253 9.85 0.64 4.13
N THR A 254 9.74 -0.54 3.52
CA THR A 254 10.76 -1.04 2.59
C THR A 254 10.87 -0.10 1.38
N ASP A 255 12.07 0.09 0.84
CA ASP A 255 12.32 0.90 -0.38
C ASP A 255 11.86 0.17 -1.65
N VAL A 256 10.54 -0.04 -1.81
CA VAL A 256 9.97 -0.82 -2.91
C VAL A 256 8.69 -0.20 -3.45
N GLY A 257 8.49 -0.32 -4.76
CA GLY A 257 7.26 0.05 -5.46
C GLY A 257 6.87 1.51 -5.27
N GLY A 258 5.58 1.77 -5.17
CA GLY A 258 5.05 3.13 -5.04
C GLY A 258 5.51 3.88 -3.79
N MET A 259 5.96 3.19 -2.76
CA MET A 259 6.52 3.83 -1.57
C MET A 259 7.76 4.66 -1.90
N THR A 260 8.54 4.28 -2.90
CA THR A 260 9.70 5.06 -3.37
C THR A 260 9.30 6.33 -4.14
N ASP A 261 8.07 6.38 -4.65
CA ASP A 261 7.57 7.51 -5.42
C ASP A 261 6.89 8.59 -4.56
N PHE A 262 6.33 8.22 -3.38
CA PHE A 262 5.64 9.18 -2.52
C PHE A 262 6.30 9.45 -1.16
N LEU A 263 7.14 8.54 -0.65
CA LEU A 263 7.94 8.81 0.54
C LEU A 263 9.25 9.46 0.12
N ASP A 264 9.27 10.76 0.19
CA ASP A 264 10.50 11.52 0.02
C ASP A 264 11.31 11.58 1.35
N ASP A 265 12.50 12.16 1.29
CA ASP A 265 13.42 12.29 2.44
C ASP A 265 12.86 13.12 3.62
N GLY A 266 11.58 13.46 3.59
CA GLY A 266 11.03 14.35 4.60
C GLY A 266 9.75 13.87 5.26
N GLY A 267 8.91 13.08 4.58
CA GLY A 267 7.58 12.66 5.05
C GLY A 267 7.55 11.26 5.66
N GLY A 268 8.60 10.46 5.45
CA GLY A 268 8.71 9.09 5.93
C GLY A 268 10.13 8.56 5.89
N ILE A 269 10.32 7.28 6.18
CA ILE A 269 11.62 6.61 6.14
C ILE A 269 11.54 5.39 5.24
N LEU A 270 12.32 5.40 4.17
CA LEU A 270 12.57 4.22 3.34
C LEU A 270 13.76 3.44 3.90
N VAL A 271 13.53 2.19 4.25
CA VAL A 271 14.56 1.27 4.73
C VAL A 271 14.97 0.35 3.60
N LYS A 272 16.26 0.32 3.29
CA LYS A 272 16.80 -0.48 2.18
C LYS A 272 16.50 -1.97 2.36
N GLY A 273 15.90 -2.55 1.34
CA GLY A 273 15.73 -3.99 1.19
C GLY A 273 16.81 -4.61 0.30
N ARG A 274 16.94 -5.94 0.37
CA ARG A 274 17.77 -6.75 -0.53
C ARG A 274 16.86 -7.64 -1.36
N TYR A 275 17.16 -7.76 -2.65
CA TYR A 275 16.44 -8.68 -3.50
C TYR A 275 16.65 -10.13 -3.04
N GLU A 276 15.57 -10.86 -2.94
CA GLU A 276 15.54 -12.30 -2.72
C GLU A 276 14.45 -12.94 -3.59
N PRO A 277 14.58 -14.22 -3.97
CA PRO A 277 13.53 -14.92 -4.69
C PRO A 277 12.22 -14.93 -3.90
N VAL A 278 11.10 -14.74 -4.59
CA VAL A 278 9.76 -14.86 -4.00
C VAL A 278 9.57 -16.26 -3.43
N PHE A 279 9.06 -16.32 -2.20
CA PHE A 279 8.81 -17.58 -1.52
C PHE A 279 7.59 -17.51 -0.58
N GLY A 280 6.79 -18.57 -0.56
CA GLY A 280 5.70 -18.74 0.41
C GLY A 280 4.40 -18.04 0.04
N MET A 281 4.19 -17.68 -1.23
CA MET A 281 2.93 -17.20 -1.77
C MET A 281 2.14 -18.36 -2.38
N VAL A 282 1.46 -19.14 -1.54
CA VAL A 282 0.79 -20.39 -1.96
C VAL A 282 -0.64 -20.18 -2.50
N ASP A 283 -1.29 -19.08 -2.14
CA ASP A 283 -2.68 -18.78 -2.50
C ASP A 283 -2.76 -17.74 -3.63
N THR A 284 -1.89 -17.85 -4.64
CA THR A 284 -1.83 -16.95 -5.79
C THR A 284 -1.90 -17.71 -7.11
N PHE A 285 -1.82 -16.99 -8.24
CA PHE A 285 -1.74 -17.61 -9.56
C PHE A 285 -0.48 -18.47 -9.69
N ASN A 286 -0.56 -19.58 -10.43
CA ASN A 286 0.55 -20.54 -10.58
C ASN A 286 1.77 -19.97 -11.32
N ASP A 287 1.59 -18.88 -12.07
CA ASP A 287 2.57 -18.23 -12.92
C ASP A 287 3.04 -16.84 -12.40
N LEU A 288 2.53 -16.44 -11.22
CA LEU A 288 2.90 -15.19 -10.54
C LEU A 288 3.37 -15.47 -9.11
N TYR A 289 4.19 -14.60 -8.57
CA TYR A 289 4.84 -14.76 -7.27
C TYR A 289 5.63 -16.07 -7.16
N THR A 290 6.28 -16.43 -8.25
CA THR A 290 7.12 -17.64 -8.34
C THR A 290 8.55 -17.34 -7.91
N ALA A 291 9.34 -18.36 -7.57
CA ALA A 291 10.76 -18.21 -7.27
C ALA A 291 11.62 -17.74 -8.47
N GLY A 292 11.00 -17.54 -9.66
CA GLY A 292 11.62 -16.88 -10.81
C GLY A 292 11.53 -15.35 -10.77
N GLU A 293 10.81 -14.81 -9.81
CA GLU A 293 10.66 -13.39 -9.50
C GLU A 293 11.41 -13.07 -8.21
N ASN A 294 11.75 -11.79 -8.01
CA ASN A 294 12.30 -11.32 -6.76
C ASN A 294 11.43 -10.22 -6.16
N TRP A 295 11.55 -10.09 -4.86
CA TRP A 295 11.03 -9.00 -4.05
C TRP A 295 12.11 -8.49 -3.10
N LYS A 296 11.86 -7.43 -2.35
CA LYS A 296 12.86 -6.85 -1.44
C LYS A 296 12.61 -7.24 0.01
N SER A 297 13.54 -7.97 0.60
CA SER A 297 13.57 -8.26 2.04
C SER A 297 14.24 -7.13 2.81
N ILE A 298 13.52 -6.51 3.73
CA ILE A 298 14.04 -5.43 4.57
C ILE A 298 15.07 -5.95 5.57
N ASP A 299 16.12 -5.17 5.84
CA ASP A 299 17.06 -5.48 6.90
C ASP A 299 16.46 -5.19 8.28
N PRO A 300 16.28 -6.21 9.16
CA PRO A 300 15.63 -6.02 10.46
C PRO A 300 16.34 -5.05 11.39
N ILE A 301 17.68 -4.98 11.35
CA ILE A 301 18.46 -4.06 12.18
C ILE A 301 18.25 -2.62 11.70
N SER A 302 18.17 -2.40 10.39
CA SER A 302 17.88 -1.09 9.83
C SER A 302 16.45 -0.65 10.15
N LEU A 303 15.50 -1.60 10.18
CA LEU A 303 14.12 -1.33 10.61
C LEU A 303 14.06 -0.91 12.09
N GLN A 304 14.74 -1.63 12.99
CA GLN A 304 14.88 -1.27 14.40
C GLN A 304 15.40 0.16 14.57
N LYS A 305 16.52 0.48 13.89
CA LYS A 305 17.11 1.82 13.93
C LYS A 305 16.17 2.90 13.42
N ALA A 306 15.39 2.63 12.39
CA ALA A 306 14.40 3.56 11.86
C ALA A 306 13.26 3.80 12.88
N MET A 307 12.73 2.75 13.51
CA MET A 307 11.72 2.87 14.56
C MET A 307 12.26 3.65 15.76
N ARG A 308 13.46 3.32 16.25
CA ARG A 308 14.12 4.06 17.34
C ARG A 308 14.34 5.54 16.99
N ARG A 309 14.73 5.83 15.75
CA ARG A 309 14.93 7.21 15.29
C ARG A 309 13.64 8.03 15.38
N VAL A 310 12.52 7.50 14.91
CA VAL A 310 11.23 8.23 14.94
C VAL A 310 10.77 8.43 16.39
N TYR A 311 10.83 7.39 17.21
CA TYR A 311 10.52 7.48 18.65
C TYR A 311 11.36 8.54 19.37
N ASN A 312 12.67 8.56 19.12
CA ASN A 312 13.56 9.55 19.74
C ASN A 312 13.25 10.98 19.26
N LEU A 313 12.91 11.19 17.99
CA LEU A 313 12.48 12.49 17.48
C LEU A 313 11.22 12.98 18.19
N TRP A 314 10.21 12.11 18.32
CA TRP A 314 8.99 12.42 19.06
C TRP A 314 9.30 12.80 20.52
N LYS A 315 10.18 12.03 21.19
CA LYS A 315 10.50 12.22 22.62
C LYS A 315 11.38 13.45 22.90
N THR A 316 12.29 13.82 22.00
CA THR A 316 13.38 14.74 22.30
C THR A 316 13.49 15.95 21.36
N ASP A 317 12.85 15.94 20.21
CA ASP A 317 12.96 16.99 19.19
C ASP A 317 11.61 17.20 18.49
N ASP A 318 10.68 17.77 19.23
CA ASP A 318 9.31 18.05 18.78
C ASP A 318 9.27 18.83 17.46
N GLN A 319 10.17 19.80 17.27
CA GLN A 319 10.19 20.59 16.03
C GLN A 319 10.59 19.78 14.81
N LYS A 320 11.59 18.88 14.93
CA LYS A 320 11.99 18.03 13.82
C LYS A 320 10.91 16.99 13.52
N TYR A 321 10.31 16.41 14.54
CA TYR A 321 9.19 15.49 14.39
C TYR A 321 8.00 16.16 13.71
N HIS A 322 7.63 17.35 14.18
CA HIS A 322 6.57 18.16 13.57
C HIS A 322 6.87 18.48 12.10
N ASN A 323 8.08 18.91 11.77
CA ASN A 323 8.48 19.22 10.40
C ASN A 323 8.39 17.98 9.48
N MET A 324 8.75 16.80 9.98
CA MET A 324 8.61 15.54 9.23
C MET A 324 7.15 15.24 8.91
N ARG A 325 6.27 15.35 9.90
CA ARG A 325 4.81 15.20 9.73
C ARG A 325 4.24 16.16 8.70
N GLN A 326 4.60 17.46 8.78
CA GLN A 326 4.11 18.47 7.85
C GLN A 326 4.56 18.25 6.41
N ARG A 327 5.78 17.76 6.19
CA ARG A 327 6.23 17.37 4.84
C ARG A 327 5.40 16.24 4.26
N GLY A 328 5.11 15.21 5.05
CA GLY A 328 4.23 14.12 4.63
C GLY A 328 2.85 14.62 4.23
N ILE A 329 2.21 15.43 5.09
CA ILE A 329 0.90 16.05 4.81
C ILE A 329 0.93 16.88 3.52
N SER A 330 2.00 17.61 3.27
CA SER A 330 2.11 18.43 2.06
C SER A 330 2.33 17.60 0.80
N SER A 331 3.07 16.48 0.91
CA SER A 331 3.41 15.62 -0.21
C SER A 331 2.19 14.93 -0.83
N VAL A 332 1.19 14.55 -0.02
CA VAL A 332 0.00 13.84 -0.53
C VAL A 332 -0.84 14.67 -1.48
N GLU A 333 -0.79 16.01 -1.40
CA GLU A 333 -1.54 16.90 -2.31
C GLU A 333 -1.14 16.69 -3.79
N ASN A 334 0.10 16.27 -4.06
CA ASN A 334 0.58 15.97 -5.41
C ASN A 334 -0.20 14.81 -6.06
N PHE A 335 -0.76 13.93 -5.25
CA PHE A 335 -1.50 12.73 -5.68
C PHE A 335 -3.02 12.90 -5.60
N SER A 336 -3.52 14.14 -5.47
CA SER A 336 -4.96 14.41 -5.47
C SER A 336 -5.61 13.95 -6.77
N HIS A 337 -6.90 13.61 -6.71
CA HIS A 337 -7.71 13.26 -7.90
C HIS A 337 -7.55 14.29 -9.02
N ARG A 338 -7.42 15.58 -8.67
CA ARG A 338 -7.25 16.66 -9.64
C ARG A 338 -5.87 16.63 -10.30
N ASN A 339 -4.81 16.47 -9.52
CA ASN A 339 -3.44 16.51 -10.03
C ASN A 339 -3.14 15.28 -10.89
N ILE A 340 -3.49 14.08 -10.42
CA ILE A 340 -3.34 12.87 -11.22
C ILE A 340 -4.29 12.86 -12.42
N GLY A 341 -5.49 13.42 -12.27
CA GLY A 341 -6.41 13.60 -13.40
C GLY A 341 -5.85 14.54 -14.48
N ASN A 342 -5.17 15.64 -14.09
CA ASN A 342 -4.50 16.53 -15.04
C ASN A 342 -3.31 15.85 -15.74
N LEU A 343 -2.52 15.02 -15.00
CA LEU A 343 -1.47 14.19 -15.61
C LEU A 343 -2.07 13.24 -16.65
N ALA A 344 -3.12 12.51 -16.29
CA ALA A 344 -3.81 11.62 -17.21
C ALA A 344 -4.34 12.37 -18.46
N ARG A 345 -4.88 13.58 -18.28
CA ARG A 345 -5.32 14.43 -19.38
C ARG A 345 -4.15 14.76 -20.33
N SER A 346 -3.02 15.24 -19.80
CA SER A 346 -1.88 15.60 -20.64
C SER A 346 -1.39 14.40 -21.45
N ILE A 347 -1.32 13.21 -20.85
CA ILE A 347 -0.93 11.97 -21.54
C ILE A 347 -1.91 11.64 -22.69
N LEU A 348 -3.21 11.85 -22.48
CA LEU A 348 -4.24 11.56 -23.48
C LEU A 348 -4.28 12.61 -24.60
N GLU A 349 -3.91 13.87 -24.33
CA GLU A 349 -3.86 14.96 -25.30
C GLU A 349 -2.59 14.90 -26.19
N ASP A 350 -1.48 14.37 -25.70
CA ASP A 350 -0.22 14.16 -26.46
C ASP A 350 -0.36 13.12 -27.60
N VAL A 351 -1.53 12.55 -27.77
CA VAL A 351 -1.84 11.47 -28.74
C VAL A 351 -2.50 11.99 -30.05
N ASN A 352 -2.75 13.29 -30.17
CA ASN A 352 -3.39 13.88 -31.38
C ASN A 352 -2.39 14.39 -32.42
#